data_7041d8ae050b6379bed1d16ae02d9df7
#
_entry.id   7041d8ae050b6379bed1d16ae02d9df7
#
_cell.length_a   1.000
_cell.length_b   1.000
_cell.length_c   1.000
_cell.angle_alpha   90.00
_cell.angle_beta   90.00
_cell.angle_gamma   90.00
#
_symmetry.space_group_name_H-M   'P 1'
#
loop_
_entity.id
_entity.type
_entity.pdbx_description
1 polymer ?
#
loop_
_entity_poly.entity_id
_entity_poly.type
_entity_poly.pdbx_seq_one_letter_code
_entity_poly.pdbx_strand_id
1 'polypeptide(L)'
;MVHCSIAKPPPLPPDVSVLQLKAETHDGRTWLGKSWTGEREGLSVVYLKGSPLEIGYADGVLMQNKMHTLETEFMRMIQGYVPQHWVMELLKNYVIYRNRHLSDFVPVDYRMEIYGTTLGCPDIRPEEGPFYNRLLNYHAAHDVSYMMIDNPFIRARAGCTAFGAWGGATTGGHLITGRNFDWEAAEVFSTNRVVEMCEPDGGIPFISLSWAGMAGVVSGMNRAGISVTVNGAPSHLPNDIGTPVAIVARDIMQHAHNLDEALKILRDAHVFVSTIWLVGSRADGKFVVVEKTPAVMNVREPEGDSIVCPNHFETDGLKADPLNTNYMAEATSISRDARLKELIREFHGSISPAQAVDFLRDRKLPGGIFAGDGHRGSLDAFIATHAVVMDLTAGIFWAASPPNGLGKFVAFDVNNFTNELPELTIDADPTLADGEYERVRQSQQCLTDGLVALKKADAAGALQLAEKAETLNPGFYQNSFLQGRALLALGRRDEAAQAFEKALSEQPAFLKETQQLEELLREAKTAN
;
A
#
# COMPACT_ATOMS: atom_id res chain seq x y z
N MET A 1 21.03 18.90 -25.40
CA MET A 1 19.87 17.98 -25.44
C MET A 1 20.44 16.56 -25.43
N VAL A 2 20.39 15.91 -24.31
CA VAL A 2 20.73 14.48 -24.20
C VAL A 2 19.55 13.75 -24.86
N HIS A 3 19.80 13.10 -26.01
CA HIS A 3 18.86 12.14 -26.56
C HIS A 3 18.87 10.94 -25.59
N CYS A 4 18.13 11.04 -24.49
CA CYS A 4 17.80 9.88 -23.69
C CYS A 4 17.01 8.95 -24.59
N SER A 5 17.47 7.72 -24.77
CA SER A 5 16.72 6.72 -25.54
C SER A 5 15.42 6.42 -24.78
N ILE A 6 14.33 6.98 -25.27
CA ILE A 6 13.00 6.70 -24.75
C ILE A 6 12.68 5.24 -25.05
N ALA A 7 12.19 4.48 -24.05
CA ALA A 7 11.83 3.10 -24.26
C ALA A 7 10.76 2.98 -25.35
N LYS A 8 11.01 2.11 -26.32
CA LYS A 8 10.04 1.83 -27.39
C LYS A 8 9.10 0.73 -26.95
N PRO A 9 7.80 0.86 -27.25
CA PRO A 9 6.88 -0.25 -27.04
C PRO A 9 7.32 -1.47 -27.86
N PRO A 10 6.98 -2.69 -27.42
CA PRO A 10 7.25 -3.89 -28.20
C PRO A 10 6.48 -3.87 -29.53
N PRO A 11 6.97 -4.58 -30.57
CA PRO A 11 6.22 -4.69 -31.82
C PRO A 11 4.89 -5.43 -31.56
N LEU A 12 3.82 -4.94 -32.21
CA LEU A 12 2.52 -5.59 -32.11
C LEU A 12 2.57 -7.02 -32.67
N PRO A 13 1.82 -7.96 -32.07
CA PRO A 13 1.68 -9.32 -32.61
C PRO A 13 0.91 -9.32 -33.94
N PRO A 14 0.98 -10.42 -34.71
CA PRO A 14 0.24 -10.52 -35.99
C PRO A 14 -1.27 -10.37 -35.84
N ASP A 15 -1.85 -10.87 -34.73
CA ASP A 15 -3.28 -10.68 -34.42
C ASP A 15 -3.46 -9.46 -33.54
N VAL A 16 -4.12 -8.47 -34.09
CA VAL A 16 -4.50 -7.20 -33.45
C VAL A 16 -6.00 -6.97 -33.49
N SER A 17 -6.78 -8.02 -33.72
CA SER A 17 -8.26 -7.93 -33.87
C SER A 17 -8.93 -7.31 -32.66
N VAL A 18 -8.35 -7.48 -31.46
CA VAL A 18 -8.83 -6.89 -30.21
C VAL A 18 -8.95 -5.37 -30.29
N LEU A 19 -8.07 -4.69 -31.04
CA LEU A 19 -8.06 -3.22 -31.19
C LEU A 19 -9.28 -2.68 -31.96
N GLN A 20 -10.07 -3.57 -32.59
CA GLN A 20 -11.30 -3.20 -33.31
C GLN A 20 -12.57 -3.41 -32.47
N LEU A 21 -12.44 -4.04 -31.29
CA LEU A 21 -13.57 -4.30 -30.40
C LEU A 21 -14.11 -3.00 -29.82
N LYS A 22 -15.42 -2.98 -29.59
CA LYS A 22 -16.10 -1.89 -28.89
C LYS A 22 -16.69 -2.40 -27.60
N ALA A 23 -16.65 -1.56 -26.58
CA ALA A 23 -17.26 -1.86 -25.30
C ALA A 23 -18.79 -1.83 -25.43
N GLU A 24 -19.46 -2.81 -24.82
CA GLU A 24 -20.91 -2.95 -24.78
C GLU A 24 -21.36 -3.16 -23.35
N THR A 25 -22.45 -2.51 -22.95
CA THR A 25 -22.98 -2.63 -21.57
C THR A 25 -24.25 -3.46 -21.58
N HIS A 26 -24.24 -4.56 -20.83
CA HIS A 26 -25.41 -5.40 -20.60
C HIS A 26 -25.26 -6.12 -19.25
N ASP A 27 -26.38 -6.50 -18.63
CA ASP A 27 -26.45 -7.24 -17.36
C ASP A 27 -25.63 -6.58 -16.20
N GLY A 28 -25.62 -5.23 -16.17
CA GLY A 28 -24.91 -4.48 -15.14
C GLY A 28 -23.38 -4.48 -15.27
N ARG A 29 -22.84 -4.99 -16.39
CA ARG A 29 -21.41 -5.04 -16.70
C ARG A 29 -21.12 -4.38 -18.04
N THR A 30 -19.93 -3.81 -18.18
CA THR A 30 -19.43 -3.34 -19.47
C THR A 30 -18.40 -4.34 -19.98
N TRP A 31 -18.63 -4.87 -21.17
CA TRP A 31 -17.84 -5.92 -21.79
C TRP A 31 -16.96 -5.39 -22.91
N LEU A 32 -15.78 -5.98 -23.07
CA LEU A 32 -14.93 -5.86 -24.24
C LEU A 32 -14.40 -7.25 -24.62
N GLY A 33 -15.00 -7.87 -25.62
CA GLY A 33 -14.67 -9.25 -26.00
C GLY A 33 -14.90 -10.23 -24.85
N LYS A 34 -13.82 -10.83 -24.33
CA LYS A 34 -13.88 -11.81 -23.22
C LYS A 34 -13.75 -11.15 -21.84
N SER A 35 -13.39 -9.87 -21.80
CA SER A 35 -13.13 -9.09 -20.57
C SER A 35 -14.33 -8.22 -20.21
N TRP A 36 -14.48 -7.89 -18.92
CA TRP A 36 -15.57 -7.03 -18.46
C TRP A 36 -15.19 -6.24 -17.20
N THR A 37 -15.91 -5.17 -16.95
CA THR A 37 -15.87 -4.42 -15.68
C THR A 37 -17.26 -4.25 -15.10
N GLY A 38 -17.34 -4.12 -13.77
CA GLY A 38 -18.56 -3.89 -13.01
C GLY A 38 -18.25 -3.42 -11.60
N GLU A 39 -19.27 -3.39 -10.76
CA GLU A 39 -19.15 -3.05 -9.35
C GLU A 39 -19.71 -4.15 -8.46
N ARG A 40 -19.09 -4.38 -7.28
CA ARG A 40 -19.56 -5.30 -6.25
C ARG A 40 -19.35 -4.67 -4.88
N GLU A 41 -20.44 -4.39 -4.15
CA GLU A 41 -20.41 -3.82 -2.79
C GLU A 41 -19.48 -2.58 -2.66
N GLY A 42 -19.54 -1.65 -3.63
CA GLY A 42 -18.70 -0.46 -3.66
C GLY A 42 -17.26 -0.66 -4.14
N LEU A 43 -16.89 -1.88 -4.54
CA LEU A 43 -15.62 -2.19 -5.19
C LEU A 43 -15.79 -2.22 -6.70
N SER A 44 -14.92 -1.51 -7.41
CA SER A 44 -14.78 -1.73 -8.85
C SER A 44 -14.07 -3.05 -9.09
N VAL A 45 -14.62 -3.82 -10.02
CA VAL A 45 -14.11 -5.13 -10.41
C VAL A 45 -13.81 -5.11 -11.89
N VAL A 46 -12.65 -5.64 -12.29
CA VAL A 46 -12.33 -5.90 -13.69
C VAL A 46 -11.92 -7.36 -13.87
N TYR A 47 -12.45 -7.99 -14.88
CA TYR A 47 -12.05 -9.32 -15.32
C TYR A 47 -11.36 -9.19 -16.68
N LEU A 48 -10.12 -9.66 -16.72
CA LEU A 48 -9.24 -9.56 -17.89
C LEU A 48 -8.85 -10.96 -18.35
N LYS A 49 -8.98 -11.25 -19.65
CA LYS A 49 -8.69 -12.57 -20.21
C LYS A 49 -8.09 -12.49 -21.60
N GLY A 50 -7.03 -13.26 -21.82
CA GLY A 50 -6.43 -13.44 -23.14
C GLY A 50 -4.93 -13.28 -23.17
N SER A 51 -4.41 -12.92 -24.35
CA SER A 51 -3.01 -12.57 -24.57
C SER A 51 -2.64 -11.26 -23.88
N PRO A 52 -1.35 -10.94 -23.68
CA PRO A 52 -0.92 -9.69 -23.08
C PRO A 52 -1.51 -8.43 -23.75
N LEU A 53 -1.62 -8.42 -25.09
CA LEU A 53 -2.24 -7.32 -25.82
C LEU A 53 -3.74 -7.22 -25.52
N GLU A 54 -4.47 -8.35 -25.49
CA GLU A 54 -5.90 -8.39 -25.20
C GLU A 54 -6.18 -7.89 -23.77
N ILE A 55 -5.41 -8.35 -22.78
CA ILE A 55 -5.51 -7.96 -21.38
C ILE A 55 -5.28 -6.45 -21.25
N GLY A 56 -4.15 -5.94 -21.74
CA GLY A 56 -3.82 -4.53 -21.64
C GLY A 56 -4.84 -3.64 -22.34
N TYR A 57 -5.21 -3.97 -23.58
CA TYR A 57 -6.19 -3.19 -24.32
C TYR A 57 -7.55 -3.16 -23.62
N ALA A 58 -8.00 -4.30 -23.09
CA ALA A 58 -9.24 -4.37 -22.33
C ALA A 58 -9.19 -3.52 -21.06
N ASP A 59 -8.10 -3.59 -20.29
CA ASP A 59 -7.94 -2.74 -19.10
C ASP A 59 -7.98 -1.24 -19.47
N GLY A 60 -7.24 -0.84 -20.51
CA GLY A 60 -7.23 0.54 -20.98
C GLY A 60 -8.62 1.05 -21.38
N VAL A 61 -9.42 0.25 -22.11
CA VAL A 61 -10.77 0.63 -22.54
C VAL A 61 -11.75 0.63 -21.37
N LEU A 62 -11.75 -0.45 -20.58
CA LEU A 62 -12.75 -0.67 -19.54
C LEU A 62 -12.53 0.22 -18.31
N MET A 63 -11.27 0.56 -18.03
CA MET A 63 -10.89 1.30 -16.81
C MET A 63 -10.40 2.73 -17.08
N GLN A 64 -10.55 3.26 -18.29
CA GLN A 64 -10.04 4.57 -18.71
C GLN A 64 -10.36 5.71 -17.74
N ASN A 65 -11.60 5.79 -17.24
CA ASN A 65 -12.02 6.86 -16.33
C ASN A 65 -11.27 6.81 -15.00
N LYS A 66 -11.03 5.60 -14.48
CA LYS A 66 -10.26 5.40 -13.25
C LYS A 66 -8.78 5.70 -13.45
N MET A 67 -8.22 5.32 -14.60
CA MET A 67 -6.84 5.66 -14.97
C MET A 67 -6.65 7.18 -15.05
N HIS A 68 -7.54 7.89 -15.73
CA HIS A 68 -7.50 9.35 -15.84
C HIS A 68 -7.61 10.05 -14.47
N THR A 69 -8.52 9.56 -13.62
CA THR A 69 -8.68 10.09 -12.26
C THR A 69 -7.40 9.86 -11.45
N LEU A 70 -6.86 8.64 -11.49
CA LEU A 70 -5.64 8.26 -10.76
C LEU A 70 -4.44 9.10 -11.21
N GLU A 71 -4.20 9.23 -12.52
CA GLU A 71 -3.11 10.02 -13.07
C GLU A 71 -3.24 11.51 -12.70
N THR A 72 -4.46 12.05 -12.75
CA THR A 72 -4.72 13.46 -12.42
C THR A 72 -4.42 13.73 -10.94
N GLU A 73 -4.90 12.89 -10.02
CA GLU A 73 -4.68 13.07 -8.59
C GLU A 73 -3.23 12.76 -8.19
N PHE A 74 -2.59 11.80 -8.84
CA PHE A 74 -1.16 11.51 -8.63
C PHE A 74 -0.29 12.71 -9.01
N MET A 75 -0.54 13.32 -10.17
CA MET A 75 0.20 14.51 -10.59
C MET A 75 -0.08 15.71 -9.68
N ARG A 76 -1.35 15.88 -9.22
CA ARG A 76 -1.68 16.92 -8.24
C ARG A 76 -0.94 16.73 -6.92
N MET A 77 -0.85 15.50 -6.44
CA MET A 77 -0.09 15.15 -5.23
C MET A 77 1.40 15.50 -5.38
N ILE A 78 2.04 15.13 -6.49
CA ILE A 78 3.45 15.46 -6.76
C ILE A 78 3.65 16.98 -6.82
N GLN A 79 2.76 17.72 -7.50
CA GLN A 79 2.79 19.18 -7.57
C GLN A 79 2.64 19.84 -6.18
N GLY A 80 1.87 19.24 -5.29
CA GLY A 80 1.77 19.68 -3.89
C GLY A 80 3.08 19.58 -3.12
N TYR A 81 3.90 18.56 -3.38
CA TYR A 81 5.23 18.39 -2.78
C TYR A 81 6.30 19.25 -3.47
N VAL A 82 6.17 19.47 -4.78
CA VAL A 82 7.14 20.20 -5.62
C VAL A 82 6.41 21.31 -6.40
N PRO A 83 6.05 22.43 -5.73
CA PRO A 83 5.24 23.48 -6.36
C PRO A 83 5.99 24.30 -7.40
N GLN A 84 7.33 24.28 -7.41
CA GLN A 84 8.14 25.03 -8.37
C GLN A 84 8.23 24.25 -9.68
N HIS A 85 7.66 24.79 -10.76
CA HIS A 85 7.65 24.16 -12.08
C HIS A 85 9.03 23.73 -12.57
N TRP A 86 10.06 24.56 -12.42
CA TRP A 86 11.41 24.23 -12.87
C TRP A 86 12.04 23.05 -12.09
N VAL A 87 11.72 22.90 -10.77
CA VAL A 87 12.15 21.75 -9.96
C VAL A 87 11.44 20.49 -10.43
N MET A 88 10.14 20.59 -10.73
CA MET A 88 9.34 19.50 -11.28
C MET A 88 9.93 19.00 -12.60
N GLU A 89 10.30 19.91 -13.52
CA GLU A 89 10.93 19.55 -14.79
C GLU A 89 12.32 18.88 -14.60
N LEU A 90 13.10 19.34 -13.62
CA LEU A 90 14.36 18.68 -13.27
C LEU A 90 14.13 17.27 -12.73
N LEU A 91 13.18 17.10 -11.81
CA LEU A 91 12.83 15.80 -11.24
C LEU A 91 12.33 14.83 -12.32
N LYS A 92 11.45 15.28 -13.19
CA LYS A 92 10.94 14.52 -14.34
C LYS A 92 12.09 14.04 -15.26
N ASN A 93 12.99 14.97 -15.64
CA ASN A 93 14.13 14.63 -16.46
C ASN A 93 15.09 13.65 -15.75
N TYR A 94 15.26 13.79 -14.44
CA TYR A 94 16.04 12.85 -13.63
C TYR A 94 15.42 11.46 -13.62
N VAL A 95 14.11 11.33 -13.40
CA VAL A 95 13.38 10.05 -13.42
C VAL A 95 13.48 9.39 -14.80
N ILE A 96 13.27 10.15 -15.89
CA ILE A 96 13.40 9.66 -17.26
C ILE A 96 14.83 9.16 -17.53
N TYR A 97 15.84 9.93 -17.12
CA TYR A 97 17.24 9.53 -17.28
C TYR A 97 17.58 8.29 -16.46
N ARG A 98 17.15 8.26 -15.22
CA ARG A 98 17.39 7.14 -14.28
C ARG A 98 16.76 5.85 -14.79
N ASN A 99 15.54 5.94 -15.28
CA ASN A 99 14.74 4.79 -15.73
C ASN A 99 14.85 4.51 -17.24
N ARG A 100 15.80 5.10 -17.95
CA ARG A 100 15.95 4.95 -19.41
C ARG A 100 16.12 3.50 -19.89
N HIS A 101 16.58 2.61 -19.01
CA HIS A 101 16.76 1.18 -19.24
C HIS A 101 15.70 0.32 -18.53
N LEU A 102 14.66 0.90 -17.94
CA LEU A 102 13.63 0.16 -17.23
C LEU A 102 12.97 -0.93 -18.08
N SER A 103 12.75 -0.63 -19.37
CA SER A 103 12.18 -1.60 -20.31
C SER A 103 13.02 -2.86 -20.49
N ASP A 104 14.32 -2.82 -20.21
CA ASP A 104 15.22 -3.97 -20.38
C ASP A 104 15.01 -5.01 -19.25
N PHE A 105 14.44 -4.57 -18.11
CA PHE A 105 14.16 -5.40 -16.94
C PHE A 105 12.71 -5.84 -16.82
N VAL A 106 11.81 -5.32 -17.65
CA VAL A 106 10.40 -5.74 -17.66
C VAL A 106 10.19 -6.77 -18.77
N PRO A 107 9.70 -7.99 -18.47
CA PRO A 107 9.42 -9.02 -19.46
C PRO A 107 8.55 -8.50 -20.62
N VAL A 108 8.79 -9.04 -21.81
CA VAL A 108 8.15 -8.54 -23.05
C VAL A 108 6.63 -8.62 -22.98
N ASP A 109 6.07 -9.66 -22.33
CA ASP A 109 4.64 -9.87 -22.21
C ASP A 109 4.00 -8.76 -21.34
N TYR A 110 4.61 -8.41 -20.21
CA TYR A 110 4.12 -7.30 -19.38
C TYR A 110 4.31 -5.95 -20.07
N ARG A 111 5.37 -5.76 -20.86
CA ARG A 111 5.52 -4.56 -21.71
C ARG A 111 4.43 -4.47 -22.78
N MET A 112 4.04 -5.62 -23.35
CA MET A 112 2.95 -5.68 -24.33
C MET A 112 1.59 -5.38 -23.66
N GLU A 113 1.36 -5.87 -22.45
CA GLU A 113 0.17 -5.56 -21.65
C GLU A 113 0.11 -4.04 -21.36
N ILE A 114 1.21 -3.45 -20.86
CA ILE A 114 1.32 -2.00 -20.61
C ILE A 114 1.09 -1.21 -21.92
N TYR A 115 1.63 -1.69 -23.04
CA TYR A 115 1.40 -1.05 -24.35
C TYR A 115 -0.06 -1.16 -24.78
N GLY A 116 -0.67 -2.33 -24.63
CA GLY A 116 -2.09 -2.55 -24.88
C GLY A 116 -2.97 -1.57 -24.10
N THR A 117 -2.67 -1.36 -22.82
CA THR A 117 -3.38 -0.40 -21.96
C THR A 117 -3.32 1.02 -22.53
N THR A 118 -2.16 1.45 -23.06
CA THR A 118 -2.05 2.76 -23.70
C THR A 118 -2.75 2.88 -25.04
N LEU A 119 -2.98 1.77 -25.73
CA LEU A 119 -3.78 1.75 -26.96
C LEU A 119 -5.30 1.80 -26.67
N GLY A 120 -5.73 1.28 -25.52
CA GLY A 120 -7.12 1.26 -25.09
C GLY A 120 -7.57 2.54 -24.37
N CYS A 121 -6.64 3.29 -23.76
CA CYS A 121 -6.94 4.48 -22.96
C CYS A 121 -6.45 5.74 -23.68
N PRO A 122 -7.32 6.76 -23.92
CA PRO A 122 -6.90 8.03 -24.48
C PRO A 122 -5.86 8.74 -23.60
N ASP A 123 -4.82 9.29 -24.23
CA ASP A 123 -3.81 10.08 -23.52
C ASP A 123 -4.35 11.48 -23.18
N ILE A 124 -4.47 11.79 -21.89
CA ILE A 124 -4.94 13.11 -21.40
C ILE A 124 -3.81 14.07 -21.05
N ARG A 125 -2.51 13.63 -21.17
CA ARG A 125 -1.34 14.42 -20.81
C ARG A 125 -0.19 14.24 -21.80
N PRO A 126 -0.42 14.42 -23.11
CA PRO A 126 0.61 14.22 -24.12
C PRO A 126 1.82 15.15 -23.95
N GLU A 127 1.64 16.30 -23.26
CA GLU A 127 2.72 17.24 -22.91
C GLU A 127 3.74 16.65 -21.91
N GLU A 128 3.34 15.63 -21.14
CA GLU A 128 4.22 14.96 -20.17
C GLU A 128 5.09 13.85 -20.79
N GLY A 129 5.05 13.71 -22.11
CA GLY A 129 5.81 12.74 -22.89
C GLY A 129 4.99 11.50 -23.30
N PRO A 130 5.59 10.54 -24.03
CA PRO A 130 4.88 9.39 -24.58
C PRO A 130 4.16 8.58 -23.49
N PHE A 131 2.89 8.27 -23.69
CA PHE A 131 2.05 7.60 -22.71
C PHE A 131 2.59 6.24 -22.25
N TYR A 132 3.10 5.43 -23.18
CA TYR A 132 3.74 4.16 -22.86
C TYR A 132 4.89 4.33 -21.85
N ASN A 133 5.73 5.35 -22.03
CA ASN A 133 6.86 5.59 -21.13
C ASN A 133 6.38 6.07 -19.75
N ARG A 134 5.34 6.90 -19.70
CA ARG A 134 4.75 7.33 -18.43
C ARG A 134 4.17 6.14 -17.67
N LEU A 135 3.34 5.32 -18.34
CA LEU A 135 2.72 4.16 -17.72
C LEU A 135 3.74 3.13 -17.27
N LEU A 136 4.79 2.86 -18.07
CA LEU A 136 5.90 2.00 -17.65
C LEU A 136 6.60 2.52 -16.39
N ASN A 137 6.81 3.84 -16.27
CA ASN A 137 7.41 4.44 -15.08
C ASN A 137 6.46 4.41 -13.87
N TYR A 138 5.13 4.46 -14.05
CA TYR A 138 4.17 4.32 -12.96
C TYR A 138 4.25 2.94 -12.31
N HIS A 139 4.59 1.88 -13.04
CA HIS A 139 4.85 0.55 -12.48
C HIS A 139 6.08 0.52 -11.55
N ALA A 140 7.01 1.44 -11.72
CA ALA A 140 8.16 1.63 -10.84
C ALA A 140 7.94 2.75 -9.79
N ALA A 141 6.74 3.33 -9.68
CA ALA A 141 6.49 4.46 -8.77
C ALA A 141 6.73 4.10 -7.30
N HIS A 142 6.35 2.89 -6.89
CA HIS A 142 6.66 2.36 -5.57
C HIS A 142 8.19 2.32 -5.36
N ASP A 143 8.93 1.74 -6.29
CA ASP A 143 10.38 1.59 -6.21
C ASP A 143 11.09 2.95 -6.21
N VAL A 144 10.67 3.87 -7.08
CA VAL A 144 11.20 5.24 -7.12
C VAL A 144 10.91 5.98 -5.82
N SER A 145 9.72 5.82 -5.23
CA SER A 145 9.39 6.44 -3.94
C SER A 145 10.29 5.94 -2.81
N TYR A 146 10.61 4.65 -2.81
CA TYR A 146 11.55 4.06 -1.84
C TYR A 146 13.00 4.55 -2.03
N MET A 147 13.43 4.85 -3.24
CA MET A 147 14.74 5.47 -3.49
C MET A 147 14.81 6.91 -2.95
N MET A 148 13.68 7.60 -2.86
CA MET A 148 13.59 8.93 -2.25
C MET A 148 13.49 8.90 -0.71
N ILE A 149 13.50 7.71 -0.11
CA ILE A 149 13.41 7.47 1.36
C ILE A 149 14.61 8.04 2.13
N ASP A 150 15.72 8.38 1.50
CA ASP A 150 16.77 9.18 2.15
C ASP A 150 16.28 10.56 2.60
N ASN A 151 15.12 11.00 2.13
CA ASN A 151 14.43 12.15 2.70
C ASN A 151 13.62 11.72 3.94
N PRO A 152 14.01 12.15 5.16
CA PRO A 152 13.35 11.79 6.41
C PRO A 152 11.87 12.17 6.48
N PHE A 153 11.39 13.10 5.64
CA PHE A 153 9.97 13.48 5.56
C PHE A 153 9.12 12.46 4.80
N ILE A 154 9.70 11.66 3.91
CA ILE A 154 8.99 10.64 3.12
C ILE A 154 9.08 9.27 3.82
N ARG A 155 10.20 9.00 4.49
CA ARG A 155 10.54 7.71 5.13
C ARG A 155 9.51 7.22 6.15
N ALA A 156 8.90 8.13 6.90
CA ALA A 156 8.00 7.80 8.01
C ALA A 156 6.56 7.51 7.59
N ARG A 157 6.18 7.74 6.32
CA ARG A 157 4.78 7.78 5.87
C ARG A 157 4.29 6.53 5.16
N ALA A 158 5.16 5.62 4.78
CA ALA A 158 4.79 4.32 4.24
C ALA A 158 4.88 3.27 5.35
N GLY A 159 3.86 2.45 5.46
CA GLY A 159 3.82 1.31 6.36
C GLY A 159 2.98 0.21 5.75
N CYS A 160 3.28 -1.02 6.04
CA CYS A 160 2.46 -2.15 5.68
C CYS A 160 2.46 -3.11 6.84
N THR A 161 1.39 -3.87 6.98
CA THR A 161 1.31 -4.95 7.96
C THR A 161 0.78 -6.18 7.25
N ALA A 162 1.48 -7.30 7.35
CA ALA A 162 1.01 -8.56 6.82
C ALA A 162 1.37 -9.71 7.76
N PHE A 163 0.58 -10.78 7.73
CA PHE A 163 0.83 -12.00 8.48
C PHE A 163 0.30 -13.21 7.72
N GLY A 164 0.86 -14.39 8.03
CA GLY A 164 0.30 -15.68 7.68
C GLY A 164 0.09 -16.52 8.94
N ALA A 165 -1.01 -17.26 8.98
CA ALA A 165 -1.33 -18.21 10.04
C ALA A 165 -1.93 -19.49 9.43
N TRP A 166 -1.68 -20.65 10.03
CA TRP A 166 -2.16 -21.94 9.53
C TRP A 166 -2.16 -23.01 10.62
N GLY A 167 -2.54 -24.24 10.28
CA GLY A 167 -2.46 -25.39 11.16
C GLY A 167 -3.14 -25.18 12.49
N GLY A 168 -2.41 -25.32 13.59
CA GLY A 168 -2.93 -25.17 14.95
C GLY A 168 -3.35 -23.74 15.33
N ALA A 169 -2.89 -22.72 14.59
CA ALA A 169 -3.25 -21.33 14.88
C ALA A 169 -4.64 -20.94 14.33
N THR A 170 -5.12 -21.62 13.30
CA THR A 170 -6.34 -21.24 12.57
C THR A 170 -7.49 -22.20 12.79
N THR A 171 -8.71 -21.71 12.65
CA THR A 171 -9.90 -22.55 12.66
C THR A 171 -9.85 -23.53 11.47
N GLY A 172 -9.90 -24.82 11.78
CA GLY A 172 -9.87 -25.89 10.76
C GLY A 172 -8.53 -26.09 10.06
N GLY A 173 -7.46 -25.45 10.52
CA GLY A 173 -6.12 -25.60 9.93
C GLY A 173 -5.90 -24.87 8.61
N HIS A 174 -6.79 -23.94 8.25
CA HIS A 174 -6.72 -23.18 7.01
C HIS A 174 -5.48 -22.30 6.94
N LEU A 175 -4.95 -22.08 5.74
CA LEU A 175 -3.87 -21.11 5.47
C LEU A 175 -4.49 -19.74 5.24
N ILE A 176 -4.38 -18.87 6.22
CA ILE A 176 -4.98 -17.53 6.22
C ILE A 176 -3.88 -16.48 6.26
N THR A 177 -4.00 -15.47 5.42
CA THR A 177 -3.14 -14.28 5.46
C THR A 177 -3.99 -13.02 5.43
N GLY A 178 -3.55 -11.99 6.13
CA GLY A 178 -4.14 -10.67 6.11
C GLY A 178 -3.09 -9.60 5.88
N ARG A 179 -3.49 -8.50 5.20
CA ARG A 179 -2.59 -7.40 4.90
C ARG A 179 -3.29 -6.05 4.84
N ASN A 180 -2.69 -5.04 5.50
CA ASN A 180 -2.90 -3.62 5.26
C ASN A 180 -1.74 -3.05 4.43
N PHE A 181 -2.06 -2.35 3.35
CA PHE A 181 -1.12 -1.54 2.58
C PHE A 181 -1.32 -0.08 2.97
N ASP A 182 -0.44 0.41 3.84
CA ASP A 182 -0.54 1.75 4.37
C ASP A 182 0.38 2.69 3.59
N TRP A 183 -0.23 3.63 2.93
CA TRP A 183 0.49 4.66 2.20
C TRP A 183 -0.25 6.00 2.34
N GLU A 184 0.36 6.96 3.02
CA GLU A 184 -0.18 8.31 3.15
C GLU A 184 -0.07 9.07 1.81
N ALA A 185 -0.77 8.54 0.81
CA ALA A 185 -0.93 9.17 -0.50
C ALA A 185 -2.25 9.93 -0.58
N ALA A 186 -2.55 10.48 -1.75
CA ALA A 186 -3.85 11.09 -1.99
C ALA A 186 -4.99 10.08 -1.81
N GLU A 187 -6.13 10.53 -1.34
CA GLU A 187 -7.33 9.71 -1.04
C GLU A 187 -7.78 8.85 -2.25
N VAL A 188 -7.46 9.30 -3.47
CA VAL A 188 -7.74 8.54 -4.69
C VAL A 188 -7.17 7.13 -4.69
N PHE A 189 -6.03 6.89 -4.02
CA PHE A 189 -5.44 5.56 -3.95
C PHE A 189 -6.24 4.60 -3.06
N SER A 190 -6.99 5.11 -2.09
CA SER A 190 -7.88 4.29 -1.26
C SER A 190 -9.29 4.15 -1.84
N THR A 191 -9.77 5.13 -2.62
CA THR A 191 -11.13 5.14 -3.17
C THR A 191 -11.22 4.61 -4.60
N ASN A 192 -10.12 4.68 -5.38
CA ASN A 192 -10.08 4.29 -6.79
C ASN A 192 -9.41 2.94 -7.06
N ARG A 193 -9.29 2.10 -6.02
CA ARG A 193 -8.76 0.74 -6.15
C ARG A 193 -9.69 -0.17 -6.94
N VAL A 194 -9.13 -1.24 -7.50
CA VAL A 194 -9.80 -2.18 -8.39
C VAL A 194 -9.46 -3.61 -7.97
N VAL A 195 -10.46 -4.46 -7.86
CA VAL A 195 -10.26 -5.90 -7.80
C VAL A 195 -10.06 -6.40 -9.23
N GLU A 196 -8.86 -6.84 -9.52
CA GLU A 196 -8.47 -7.40 -10.81
C GLU A 196 -8.53 -8.93 -10.74
N MET A 197 -9.33 -9.53 -11.60
CA MET A 197 -9.38 -10.96 -11.85
C MET A 197 -8.78 -11.21 -13.23
N CYS A 198 -7.62 -11.86 -13.30
CA CYS A 198 -6.86 -12.03 -14.52
C CYS A 198 -6.73 -13.51 -14.92
N GLU A 199 -7.07 -13.84 -16.17
CA GLU A 199 -6.84 -15.14 -16.80
C GLU A 199 -5.92 -14.97 -18.02
N PRO A 200 -4.60 -14.89 -17.82
CA PRO A 200 -3.63 -14.74 -18.91
C PRO A 200 -3.48 -16.04 -19.69
N ASP A 201 -3.38 -15.95 -21.01
CA ASP A 201 -3.10 -17.09 -21.86
C ASP A 201 -1.76 -17.73 -21.49
N GLY A 202 -1.77 -19.03 -21.21
CA GLY A 202 -0.56 -19.77 -20.81
C GLY A 202 -0.06 -19.51 -19.39
N GLY A 203 -0.78 -18.73 -18.60
CA GLY A 203 -0.45 -18.45 -17.19
C GLY A 203 -1.51 -18.97 -16.21
N ILE A 204 -1.19 -18.90 -14.91
CA ILE A 204 -2.13 -19.27 -13.84
C ILE A 204 -3.08 -18.10 -13.63
N PRO A 205 -4.42 -18.31 -13.63
CA PRO A 205 -5.37 -17.29 -13.25
C PRO A 205 -5.15 -16.82 -11.81
N PHE A 206 -5.30 -15.50 -11.59
CA PHE A 206 -5.09 -14.88 -10.27
C PHE A 206 -6.06 -13.73 -10.02
N ILE A 207 -6.15 -13.33 -8.76
CA ILE A 207 -6.87 -12.16 -8.30
C ILE A 207 -5.91 -11.26 -7.54
N SER A 208 -6.05 -9.95 -7.72
CA SER A 208 -5.29 -8.94 -6.96
C SER A 208 -6.17 -7.74 -6.60
N LEU A 209 -5.80 -7.03 -5.54
CA LEU A 209 -6.32 -5.69 -5.27
C LEU A 209 -5.28 -4.67 -5.71
N SER A 210 -5.61 -3.89 -6.72
CA SER A 210 -4.70 -3.05 -7.48
C SER A 210 -5.35 -1.71 -7.88
N TRP A 211 -4.80 -1.06 -8.87
CA TRP A 211 -5.30 0.18 -9.47
C TRP A 211 -5.38 0.02 -10.99
N ALA A 212 -6.32 0.73 -11.60
CA ALA A 212 -6.52 0.71 -13.05
C ALA A 212 -5.24 1.04 -13.82
N GLY A 213 -4.92 0.26 -14.84
CA GLY A 213 -3.71 0.40 -15.67
C GLY A 213 -2.44 -0.18 -15.06
N MET A 214 -2.53 -0.92 -13.97
CA MET A 214 -1.38 -1.52 -13.29
C MET A 214 -1.26 -3.01 -13.60
N ALA A 215 -0.37 -3.40 -14.51
CA ALA A 215 -0.06 -4.80 -14.82
C ALA A 215 0.64 -5.55 -13.66
N GLY A 216 1.15 -4.82 -12.66
CA GLY A 216 1.85 -5.38 -11.50
C GLY A 216 0.91 -5.76 -10.36
N VAL A 217 1.39 -6.60 -9.43
CA VAL A 217 0.67 -7.06 -8.23
C VAL A 217 1.39 -6.58 -6.98
N VAL A 218 0.65 -6.17 -5.96
CA VAL A 218 1.19 -5.85 -4.62
C VAL A 218 0.53 -6.67 -3.51
N SER A 219 -0.67 -7.21 -3.78
CA SER A 219 -1.38 -8.18 -2.94
C SER A 219 -2.25 -9.04 -3.84
N GLY A 220 -2.01 -10.34 -3.87
CA GLY A 220 -2.75 -11.23 -4.75
C GLY A 220 -2.68 -12.70 -4.35
N MET A 221 -3.57 -13.49 -4.95
CA MET A 221 -3.62 -14.93 -4.83
C MET A 221 -3.93 -15.57 -6.19
N ASN A 222 -3.21 -16.64 -6.55
CA ASN A 222 -3.46 -17.36 -7.78
C ASN A 222 -4.27 -18.65 -7.54
N ARG A 223 -4.79 -19.22 -8.63
CA ARG A 223 -5.61 -20.43 -8.59
C ARG A 223 -4.84 -21.69 -8.14
N ALA A 224 -3.51 -21.69 -8.25
CA ALA A 224 -2.67 -22.76 -7.70
C ALA A 224 -2.58 -22.72 -6.16
N GLY A 225 -2.99 -21.61 -5.54
CA GLY A 225 -2.95 -21.40 -4.08
C GLY A 225 -1.65 -20.76 -3.60
N ILE A 226 -0.99 -19.99 -4.46
CA ILE A 226 0.09 -19.09 -4.05
C ILE A 226 -0.51 -17.72 -3.73
N SER A 227 -0.09 -17.13 -2.61
CA SER A 227 -0.35 -15.73 -2.29
C SER A 227 0.93 -14.94 -2.20
N VAL A 228 0.88 -13.66 -2.54
CA VAL A 228 1.99 -12.73 -2.37
C VAL A 228 1.50 -11.40 -1.82
N THR A 229 2.24 -10.84 -0.86
CA THR A 229 2.14 -9.44 -0.46
C THR A 229 3.51 -8.79 -0.43
N VAL A 230 3.58 -7.50 -0.73
CA VAL A 230 4.83 -6.76 -0.90
C VAL A 230 4.91 -5.64 0.12
N ASN A 231 5.91 -5.68 1.00
CA ASN A 231 6.16 -4.66 2.01
C ASN A 231 7.52 -4.00 1.74
N GLY A 232 7.59 -2.67 1.78
CA GLY A 232 8.86 -1.98 1.69
C GLY A 232 9.69 -2.07 2.97
N ALA A 233 11.01 -2.13 2.81
CA ALA A 233 11.97 -2.02 3.90
C ALA A 233 13.25 -1.34 3.42
N PRO A 234 13.83 -0.40 4.19
CA PRO A 234 15.02 0.32 3.76
C PRO A 234 16.31 -0.48 3.98
N SER A 235 17.25 -0.36 3.05
CA SER A 235 18.60 -0.89 3.15
C SER A 235 19.61 0.10 2.56
N HIS A 236 20.82 0.14 3.11
CA HIS A 236 21.93 0.91 2.56
C HIS A 236 22.60 0.22 1.36
N LEU A 237 22.22 -1.01 1.06
CA LEU A 237 22.74 -1.72 -0.11
C LEU A 237 22.33 -1.01 -1.39
N PRO A 238 23.20 -0.99 -2.43
CA PRO A 238 22.96 -0.22 -3.63
C PRO A 238 21.62 -0.53 -4.26
N ASN A 239 20.84 0.51 -4.52
CA ASN A 239 19.68 0.45 -5.37
C ASN A 239 20.14 0.62 -6.81
N ASP A 240 19.89 -0.35 -7.64
CA ASP A 240 20.15 -0.28 -9.07
C ASP A 240 18.83 -0.23 -9.83
N ILE A 241 18.89 0.02 -11.14
CA ILE A 241 17.73 -0.15 -12.00
C ILE A 241 17.46 -1.65 -12.15
N GLY A 242 16.21 -2.05 -12.10
CA GLY A 242 15.84 -3.46 -12.18
C GLY A 242 14.36 -3.65 -12.46
N THR A 243 13.90 -4.88 -12.28
CA THR A 243 12.47 -5.21 -12.40
C THR A 243 11.71 -4.58 -11.24
N PRO A 244 10.67 -3.77 -11.51
CA PRO A 244 9.80 -3.25 -10.46
C PRO A 244 9.22 -4.36 -9.59
N VAL A 245 9.17 -4.16 -8.28
CA VAL A 245 8.73 -5.20 -7.33
C VAL A 245 7.31 -5.70 -7.61
N ALA A 246 6.42 -4.84 -8.08
CA ALA A 246 5.08 -5.22 -8.47
C ALA A 246 5.04 -6.14 -9.70
N ILE A 247 5.96 -5.99 -10.62
CA ILE A 247 6.12 -6.89 -11.78
C ILE A 247 6.70 -8.24 -11.35
N VAL A 248 7.63 -8.27 -10.40
CA VAL A 248 8.13 -9.53 -9.83
C VAL A 248 7.00 -10.29 -9.12
N ALA A 249 6.17 -9.60 -8.34
CA ALA A 249 5.00 -10.21 -7.70
C ALA A 249 3.97 -10.72 -8.74
N ARG A 250 3.77 -9.99 -9.85
CA ARG A 250 2.96 -10.46 -10.99
C ARG A 250 3.52 -11.75 -11.59
N ASP A 251 4.83 -11.86 -11.74
CA ASP A 251 5.48 -13.05 -12.28
C ASP A 251 5.25 -14.27 -11.39
N ILE A 252 5.31 -14.10 -10.06
CA ILE A 252 4.94 -15.13 -9.08
C ILE A 252 3.46 -15.53 -9.25
N MET A 253 2.54 -14.59 -9.35
CA MET A 253 1.11 -14.88 -9.51
C MET A 253 0.82 -15.66 -10.78
N GLN A 254 1.49 -15.33 -11.87
CA GLN A 254 1.24 -15.90 -13.18
C GLN A 254 1.90 -17.28 -13.40
N HIS A 255 2.99 -17.59 -12.64
CA HIS A 255 3.82 -18.75 -12.99
C HIS A 255 4.14 -19.70 -11.83
N ALA A 256 3.97 -19.30 -10.56
CA ALA A 256 4.35 -20.14 -9.44
C ALA A 256 3.20 -21.05 -8.96
N HIS A 257 3.47 -22.35 -8.81
CA HIS A 257 2.54 -23.36 -8.27
C HIS A 257 2.87 -23.77 -6.83
N ASN A 258 4.08 -23.49 -6.37
CA ASN A 258 4.61 -23.85 -5.04
C ASN A 258 5.67 -22.85 -4.59
N LEU A 259 6.16 -22.98 -3.34
CA LEU A 259 7.17 -22.10 -2.80
C LEU A 259 8.50 -22.15 -3.57
N ASP A 260 8.93 -23.31 -4.01
CA ASP A 260 10.21 -23.44 -4.73
C ASP A 260 10.21 -22.63 -6.01
N GLU A 261 9.10 -22.66 -6.78
CA GLU A 261 8.92 -21.85 -8.00
C GLU A 261 8.85 -20.36 -7.68
N ALA A 262 8.10 -19.96 -6.66
CA ALA A 262 8.02 -18.57 -6.22
C ALA A 262 9.38 -18.02 -5.75
N LEU A 263 10.11 -18.81 -4.94
CA LEU A 263 11.44 -18.47 -4.47
C LEU A 263 12.47 -18.43 -5.59
N LYS A 264 12.31 -19.29 -6.62
CA LYS A 264 13.16 -19.23 -7.82
C LYS A 264 12.95 -17.92 -8.58
N ILE A 265 11.69 -17.52 -8.82
CA ILE A 265 11.36 -16.25 -9.47
C ILE A 265 11.98 -15.08 -8.69
N LEU A 266 11.80 -15.05 -7.36
CA LEU A 266 12.40 -14.02 -6.51
C LEU A 266 13.93 -14.02 -6.56
N ARG A 267 14.56 -15.19 -6.60
CA ARG A 267 16.02 -15.31 -6.67
C ARG A 267 16.58 -14.79 -7.98
N ASP A 268 15.92 -15.13 -9.09
CA ASP A 268 16.34 -14.79 -10.44
C ASP A 268 16.04 -13.31 -10.78
N ALA A 269 15.07 -12.70 -10.10
CA ALA A 269 14.69 -11.30 -10.32
C ALA A 269 15.81 -10.34 -9.89
N HIS A 270 16.19 -9.47 -10.80
CA HIS A 270 17.05 -8.32 -10.52
C HIS A 270 16.18 -7.18 -10.01
N VAL A 271 15.93 -7.14 -8.69
CA VAL A 271 15.03 -6.17 -8.09
C VAL A 271 15.62 -4.75 -8.07
N PHE A 272 14.73 -3.78 -8.14
CA PHE A 272 15.03 -2.37 -8.22
C PHE A 272 15.40 -1.77 -6.86
N VAL A 273 14.68 -2.18 -5.81
CA VAL A 273 14.83 -1.68 -4.43
C VAL A 273 14.75 -2.84 -3.44
N SER A 274 15.11 -2.53 -2.21
CA SER A 274 14.96 -3.45 -1.08
C SER A 274 13.50 -3.62 -0.70
N THR A 275 13.07 -4.86 -0.50
CA THR A 275 11.65 -5.20 -0.30
C THR A 275 11.53 -6.52 0.48
N ILE A 276 10.41 -6.68 1.17
CA ILE A 276 10.03 -7.91 1.87
C ILE A 276 8.76 -8.46 1.21
N TRP A 277 8.74 -9.76 0.94
CA TRP A 277 7.57 -10.49 0.46
C TRP A 277 7.10 -11.48 1.51
N LEU A 278 5.80 -11.50 1.79
CA LEU A 278 5.17 -12.65 2.42
C LEU A 278 4.60 -13.53 1.30
N VAL A 279 5.08 -14.74 1.21
CA VAL A 279 4.66 -15.72 0.21
C VAL A 279 4.02 -16.90 0.91
N GLY A 280 2.77 -17.21 0.56
CA GLY A 280 2.04 -18.37 1.05
C GLY A 280 1.86 -19.41 -0.05
N SER A 281 1.88 -20.68 0.31
CA SER A 281 1.64 -21.79 -0.61
C SER A 281 0.73 -22.84 0.00
N ARG A 282 -0.40 -23.10 -0.68
CA ARG A 282 -1.30 -24.19 -0.31
C ARG A 282 -0.63 -25.56 -0.49
N ALA A 283 0.17 -25.71 -1.55
CA ALA A 283 0.86 -26.98 -1.83
C ALA A 283 1.88 -27.35 -0.75
N ASP A 284 2.57 -26.34 -0.18
CA ASP A 284 3.58 -26.51 0.85
C ASP A 284 3.00 -26.39 2.28
N GLY A 285 1.75 -25.95 2.42
CA GLY A 285 1.04 -25.86 3.69
C GLY A 285 1.61 -24.81 4.66
N LYS A 286 2.30 -23.77 4.16
CA LYS A 286 2.95 -22.73 4.99
C LYS A 286 3.12 -21.39 4.28
N PHE A 287 3.56 -20.41 5.05
CA PHE A 287 4.05 -19.11 4.58
C PHE A 287 5.53 -18.95 4.90
N VAL A 288 6.23 -18.18 4.07
CA VAL A 288 7.61 -17.72 4.32
C VAL A 288 7.70 -16.22 4.08
N VAL A 289 8.66 -15.57 4.75
CA VAL A 289 9.00 -14.17 4.47
C VAL A 289 10.32 -14.14 3.71
N VAL A 290 10.34 -13.46 2.57
CA VAL A 290 11.52 -13.27 1.74
C VAL A 290 11.99 -11.84 1.88
N GLU A 291 13.18 -11.64 2.40
CA GLU A 291 13.86 -10.36 2.52
C GLU A 291 14.88 -10.24 1.40
N LYS A 292 14.66 -9.28 0.50
CA LYS A 292 15.52 -9.13 -0.68
C LYS A 292 15.92 -7.68 -0.91
N THR A 293 17.20 -7.51 -1.19
CA THR A 293 17.81 -6.29 -1.72
C THR A 293 18.32 -6.57 -3.13
N PRO A 294 18.79 -5.58 -3.90
CA PRO A 294 19.45 -5.83 -5.17
C PRO A 294 20.64 -6.81 -5.08
N ALA A 295 21.29 -6.92 -3.93
CA ALA A 295 22.49 -7.72 -3.72
C ALA A 295 22.27 -9.04 -2.96
N VAL A 296 21.25 -9.10 -2.08
CA VAL A 296 21.09 -10.22 -1.13
C VAL A 296 19.63 -10.66 -1.08
N MET A 297 19.40 -11.96 -0.98
CA MET A 297 18.09 -12.55 -0.72
C MET A 297 18.19 -13.55 0.42
N ASN A 298 17.39 -13.36 1.46
CA ASN A 298 17.24 -14.27 2.57
C ASN A 298 15.79 -14.72 2.70
N VAL A 299 15.59 -15.96 3.16
CA VAL A 299 14.27 -16.51 3.45
C VAL A 299 14.16 -16.72 4.95
N ARG A 300 13.15 -16.13 5.57
CA ARG A 300 12.81 -16.36 6.96
C ARG A 300 11.71 -17.41 7.02
N GLU A 301 12.10 -18.56 7.53
CA GLU A 301 11.18 -19.67 7.81
C GLU A 301 10.39 -19.39 9.09
N PRO A 302 9.14 -19.85 9.19
CA PRO A 302 8.34 -19.73 10.40
C PRO A 302 8.90 -20.60 11.54
N GLU A 303 8.78 -20.14 12.78
CA GLU A 303 9.12 -20.92 13.98
C GLU A 303 7.93 -21.76 14.51
N GLY A 304 6.79 -21.71 13.86
CA GLY A 304 5.56 -22.39 14.25
C GLY A 304 4.53 -22.35 13.13
N ASP A 305 3.30 -22.09 13.49
CA ASP A 305 2.14 -22.05 12.59
C ASP A 305 1.64 -20.62 12.29
N SER A 306 2.54 -19.65 12.43
CA SER A 306 2.31 -18.25 12.04
C SER A 306 3.59 -17.52 11.72
N ILE A 307 3.49 -16.44 10.94
CA ILE A 307 4.61 -15.56 10.63
C ILE A 307 4.09 -14.13 10.40
N VAL A 308 4.81 -13.13 10.90
CA VAL A 308 4.52 -11.71 10.67
C VAL A 308 5.50 -11.13 9.66
N CYS A 309 5.03 -10.28 8.79
CA CYS A 309 5.83 -9.57 7.80
C CYS A 309 5.76 -8.06 8.06
N PRO A 310 6.73 -7.48 8.78
CA PRO A 310 6.81 -6.04 9.07
C PRO A 310 7.41 -5.24 7.90
N ASN A 311 7.82 -3.98 8.18
CA ASN A 311 8.58 -3.15 7.26
C ASN A 311 10.08 -3.05 7.61
N HIS A 312 10.61 -3.99 8.36
CA HIS A 312 12.02 -4.05 8.72
C HIS A 312 12.55 -5.45 8.53
N PHE A 313 13.85 -5.56 8.24
CA PHE A 313 14.52 -6.84 8.08
C PHE A 313 14.81 -7.48 9.43
N GLU A 314 14.58 -8.79 9.53
CA GLU A 314 14.81 -9.60 10.73
C GLU A 314 15.86 -10.70 10.49
N THR A 315 16.22 -11.02 9.23
CA THR A 315 17.20 -12.08 8.93
C THR A 315 18.64 -11.64 9.22
N ASP A 316 19.48 -12.62 9.53
CA ASP A 316 20.91 -12.37 9.74
C ASP A 316 21.55 -11.75 8.49
N GLY A 317 22.40 -10.75 8.70
CA GLY A 317 23.02 -9.97 7.62
C GLY A 317 22.21 -8.76 7.16
N LEU A 318 20.88 -8.78 7.23
CA LEU A 318 20.04 -7.62 6.87
C LEU A 318 19.52 -6.87 8.11
N LYS A 319 19.26 -7.56 9.23
CA LYS A 319 18.75 -6.92 10.45
C LYS A 319 19.70 -5.85 11.01
N ALA A 320 21.01 -6.01 10.81
CA ALA A 320 22.04 -5.06 11.26
C ALA A 320 22.35 -3.95 10.23
N ASP A 321 21.64 -3.90 9.10
CA ASP A 321 21.77 -2.81 8.14
C ASP A 321 21.52 -1.46 8.81
N PRO A 322 22.40 -0.45 8.66
CA PRO A 322 22.26 0.83 9.34
C PRO A 322 20.95 1.56 9.04
N LEU A 323 20.44 1.51 7.79
CA LEU A 323 19.16 2.12 7.46
C LEU A 323 17.99 1.35 8.08
N ASN A 324 18.06 0.01 8.12
CA ASN A 324 17.08 -0.82 8.80
C ASN A 324 17.03 -0.50 10.29
N THR A 325 18.21 -0.45 10.95
CA THR A 325 18.32 -0.15 12.38
C THR A 325 17.77 1.24 12.70
N ASN A 326 18.09 2.26 11.90
CA ASN A 326 17.57 3.60 12.06
C ASN A 326 16.05 3.63 11.84
N TYR A 327 15.55 2.93 10.82
CA TYR A 327 14.12 2.85 10.54
C TYR A 327 13.34 2.17 11.68
N MET A 328 13.87 1.09 12.24
CA MET A 328 13.29 0.41 13.41
C MET A 328 13.18 1.35 14.63
N ALA A 329 14.17 2.22 14.83
CA ALA A 329 14.16 3.18 15.94
C ALA A 329 13.23 4.40 15.68
N GLU A 330 13.12 4.85 14.44
CA GLU A 330 12.42 6.10 14.09
C GLU A 330 10.95 5.89 13.67
N ALA A 331 10.61 4.71 13.09
CA ALA A 331 9.31 4.41 12.52
C ALA A 331 8.45 3.50 13.42
N THR A 332 7.24 3.20 12.96
CA THR A 332 6.24 2.47 13.74
C THR A 332 6.19 0.96 13.47
N SER A 333 7.12 0.44 12.67
CA SER A 333 7.13 -0.96 12.25
C SER A 333 7.23 -1.94 13.44
N ILE A 334 8.06 -1.62 14.44
CA ILE A 334 8.22 -2.44 15.66
C ILE A 334 6.93 -2.49 16.48
N SER A 335 6.23 -1.35 16.64
CA SER A 335 4.96 -1.31 17.38
C SER A 335 3.90 -2.21 16.73
N ARG A 336 3.73 -2.07 15.40
CA ARG A 336 2.75 -2.88 14.65
C ARG A 336 3.09 -4.37 14.64
N ASP A 337 4.37 -4.71 14.48
CA ASP A 337 4.85 -6.09 14.55
C ASP A 337 4.57 -6.72 15.93
N ALA A 338 4.90 -6.02 17.01
CA ALA A 338 4.66 -6.49 18.37
C ALA A 338 3.16 -6.69 18.63
N ARG A 339 2.31 -5.72 18.23
CA ARG A 339 0.87 -5.81 18.43
C ARG A 339 0.26 -6.98 17.65
N LEU A 340 0.67 -7.19 16.42
CA LEU A 340 0.16 -8.29 15.61
C LEU A 340 0.59 -9.66 16.17
N LYS A 341 1.83 -9.77 16.67
CA LYS A 341 2.30 -10.98 17.38
C LYS A 341 1.52 -11.25 18.68
N GLU A 342 1.08 -10.20 19.39
CA GLU A 342 0.18 -10.34 20.55
C GLU A 342 -1.18 -10.90 20.13
N LEU A 343 -1.82 -10.33 19.12
CA LEU A 343 -3.12 -10.77 18.62
C LEU A 343 -3.08 -12.22 18.11
N ILE A 344 -2.06 -12.60 17.35
CA ILE A 344 -1.90 -13.97 16.88
C ILE A 344 -1.78 -14.94 18.05
N ARG A 345 -1.04 -14.59 19.12
CA ARG A 345 -0.94 -15.43 20.34
C ARG A 345 -2.24 -15.50 21.12
N GLU A 346 -2.94 -14.37 21.27
CA GLU A 346 -4.21 -14.27 21.98
C GLU A 346 -5.29 -15.14 21.33
N PHE A 347 -5.38 -15.11 20.01
CA PHE A 347 -6.40 -15.81 19.23
C PHE A 347 -5.89 -17.12 18.60
N HIS A 348 -4.75 -17.65 19.05
CA HIS A 348 -4.21 -18.92 18.55
C HIS A 348 -5.24 -20.04 18.67
N GLY A 349 -5.49 -20.78 17.60
CA GLY A 349 -6.48 -21.85 17.51
C GLY A 349 -7.86 -21.37 17.02
N SER A 350 -8.09 -20.08 16.90
CA SER A 350 -9.39 -19.51 16.51
C SER A 350 -9.31 -18.50 15.37
N ILE A 351 -8.14 -18.33 14.75
CA ILE A 351 -7.98 -17.37 13.65
C ILE A 351 -8.78 -17.85 12.45
N SER A 352 -9.81 -17.08 12.11
CA SER A 352 -10.67 -17.23 10.93
C SER A 352 -10.46 -16.03 9.99
N PRO A 353 -11.01 -16.03 8.76
CA PRO A 353 -10.99 -14.84 7.91
C PRO A 353 -11.59 -13.59 8.58
N ALA A 354 -12.68 -13.74 9.35
CA ALA A 354 -13.27 -12.65 10.12
C ALA A 354 -12.31 -12.13 11.21
N GLN A 355 -11.68 -13.05 11.96
CA GLN A 355 -10.68 -12.67 12.96
C GLN A 355 -9.45 -12.00 12.33
N ALA A 356 -9.06 -12.40 11.12
CA ALA A 356 -8.01 -11.74 10.36
C ALA A 356 -8.38 -10.30 9.99
N VAL A 357 -9.65 -10.03 9.63
CA VAL A 357 -10.17 -8.67 9.43
C VAL A 357 -10.12 -7.86 10.72
N ASP A 358 -10.52 -8.45 11.88
CA ASP A 358 -10.44 -7.77 13.17
C ASP A 358 -8.99 -7.39 13.53
N PHE A 359 -8.00 -8.23 13.20
CA PHE A 359 -6.59 -7.87 13.37
C PHE A 359 -6.21 -6.65 12.53
N LEU A 360 -6.61 -6.63 11.26
CA LEU A 360 -6.32 -5.51 10.35
C LEU A 360 -6.99 -4.20 10.79
N ARG A 361 -8.06 -4.28 11.57
CA ARG A 361 -8.80 -3.14 12.14
C ARG A 361 -8.42 -2.82 13.59
N ASP A 362 -7.42 -3.48 14.16
CA ASP A 362 -6.99 -3.21 15.55
C ASP A 362 -6.31 -1.84 15.66
N ARG A 363 -6.85 -0.98 16.52
CA ARG A 363 -6.42 0.41 16.74
C ARG A 363 -5.63 0.60 18.03
N LYS A 364 -5.21 -0.50 18.65
CA LYS A 364 -4.43 -0.48 19.88
C LYS A 364 -2.93 -0.63 19.60
N LEU A 365 -2.14 -0.08 20.49
CA LEU A 365 -0.71 -0.31 20.58
C LEU A 365 -0.41 -1.63 21.32
N PRO A 366 0.85 -2.12 21.32
CA PRO A 366 1.27 -3.24 22.16
C PRO A 366 0.81 -3.09 23.61
N GLY A 367 0.42 -4.20 24.24
CA GLY A 367 -0.19 -4.21 25.56
C GLY A 367 -1.67 -3.79 25.59
N GLY A 368 -2.31 -3.62 24.43
CA GLY A 368 -3.73 -3.25 24.34
C GLY A 368 -4.01 -1.78 24.65
N ILE A 369 -3.01 -0.91 24.60
CA ILE A 369 -3.11 0.52 24.91
C ILE A 369 -3.82 1.25 23.75
N PHE A 370 -4.90 1.98 24.05
CA PHE A 370 -5.53 2.90 23.10
C PHE A 370 -4.91 4.30 23.24
N ALA A 371 -4.39 4.85 22.14
CA ALA A 371 -3.68 6.14 22.08
C ALA A 371 -4.33 7.11 21.08
N GLY A 372 -5.65 7.06 20.97
CA GLY A 372 -6.44 7.83 19.98
C GLY A 372 -6.48 7.15 18.61
N ASP A 373 -7.56 7.42 17.88
CA ASP A 373 -7.75 6.87 16.54
C ASP A 373 -6.83 7.50 15.51
N GLY A 374 -6.39 6.70 14.54
CA GLY A 374 -5.42 7.15 13.55
C GLY A 374 -3.97 7.14 14.04
N HIS A 375 -3.69 6.53 15.19
CA HIS A 375 -2.34 6.43 15.72
C HIS A 375 -1.46 5.54 14.85
N ARG A 376 -0.32 6.05 14.38
CA ARG A 376 0.55 5.38 13.41
C ARG A 376 1.21 4.09 13.93
N GLY A 377 1.25 3.89 15.24
CA GLY A 377 1.75 2.68 15.88
C GLY A 377 0.74 1.54 15.93
N SER A 378 -0.54 1.77 15.64
CA SER A 378 -1.59 0.75 15.54
C SER A 378 -1.60 0.06 14.17
N LEU A 379 -2.31 -1.07 14.07
CA LEU A 379 -2.46 -1.81 12.82
C LEU A 379 -3.41 -1.09 11.86
N ASP A 380 -4.47 -0.47 12.39
CA ASP A 380 -5.35 0.43 11.65
C ASP A 380 -5.13 1.89 12.08
N ALA A 381 -4.46 2.63 11.25
CA ALA A 381 -4.27 4.07 11.41
C ALA A 381 -5.16 4.91 10.47
N PHE A 382 -6.22 4.32 9.90
CA PHE A 382 -7.14 4.94 8.92
C PHE A 382 -6.46 5.48 7.65
N ILE A 383 -5.35 4.87 7.27
CA ILE A 383 -4.55 5.28 6.10
C ILE A 383 -4.34 4.15 5.08
N ALA A 384 -4.88 2.96 5.34
CA ALA A 384 -4.73 1.83 4.43
C ALA A 384 -5.28 2.19 3.05
N THR A 385 -4.43 2.20 2.03
CA THR A 385 -4.86 2.38 0.64
C THR A 385 -5.61 1.14 0.14
N HIS A 386 -5.28 -0.04 0.67
CA HIS A 386 -6.10 -1.23 0.57
C HIS A 386 -5.87 -2.20 1.74
N ALA A 387 -6.86 -3.07 1.99
CA ALA A 387 -6.76 -4.18 2.92
C ALA A 387 -7.33 -5.44 2.28
N VAL A 388 -6.66 -6.58 2.48
CA VAL A 388 -7.06 -7.89 1.96
C VAL A 388 -6.90 -8.97 3.01
N VAL A 389 -7.75 -10.00 2.91
CA VAL A 389 -7.60 -11.29 3.59
C VAL A 389 -7.68 -12.39 2.54
N MET A 390 -6.88 -13.41 2.66
CA MET A 390 -6.85 -14.55 1.73
C MET A 390 -6.85 -15.85 2.51
N ASP A 391 -7.75 -16.76 2.15
CA ASP A 391 -7.76 -18.15 2.60
C ASP A 391 -7.30 -19.03 1.44
N LEU A 392 -6.05 -19.45 1.48
CA LEU A 392 -5.43 -20.26 0.42
C LEU A 392 -6.01 -21.66 0.37
N THR A 393 -6.47 -22.18 1.51
CA THR A 393 -7.08 -23.51 1.59
C THR A 393 -8.42 -23.53 0.89
N ALA A 394 -9.27 -22.54 1.17
CA ALA A 394 -10.59 -22.41 0.56
C ALA A 394 -10.53 -21.84 -0.87
N GLY A 395 -9.46 -21.12 -1.23
CA GLY A 395 -9.36 -20.39 -2.49
C GLY A 395 -10.24 -19.14 -2.52
N ILE A 396 -10.37 -18.44 -1.38
CA ILE A 396 -11.20 -17.24 -1.24
C ILE A 396 -10.32 -16.03 -0.95
N PHE A 397 -10.59 -14.95 -1.68
CA PHE A 397 -9.95 -13.66 -1.54
C PHE A 397 -10.96 -12.63 -1.07
N TRP A 398 -10.68 -11.94 0.02
CA TRP A 398 -11.49 -10.81 0.50
C TRP A 398 -10.77 -9.50 0.24
N ALA A 399 -11.49 -8.56 -0.36
CA ALA A 399 -11.03 -7.19 -0.56
C ALA A 399 -11.91 -6.22 0.23
N ALA A 400 -11.29 -5.32 0.97
CA ALA A 400 -12.04 -4.28 1.67
C ALA A 400 -12.61 -3.25 0.69
N SER A 401 -13.91 -2.93 0.80
CA SER A 401 -14.48 -1.77 0.10
C SER A 401 -14.06 -0.46 0.79
N PRO A 402 -14.09 0.70 0.07
CA PRO A 402 -13.79 2.00 0.69
C PRO A 402 -14.73 2.34 1.87
N PRO A 403 -14.29 3.21 2.80
CA PRO A 403 -12.97 3.84 2.88
C PRO A 403 -11.93 2.95 3.58
N ASN A 404 -10.66 3.11 3.25
CA ASN A 404 -9.51 2.43 3.86
C ASN A 404 -9.71 0.90 3.98
N GLY A 405 -9.46 0.29 5.16
CA GLY A 405 -9.80 -1.09 5.53
C GLY A 405 -11.15 -1.24 6.25
N LEU A 406 -11.95 -0.16 6.34
CA LEU A 406 -13.15 -0.09 7.18
C LEU A 406 -14.43 -0.56 6.48
N GLY A 407 -14.49 -0.48 5.14
CA GLY A 407 -15.66 -0.97 4.40
C GLY A 407 -15.82 -2.49 4.50
N LYS A 408 -16.88 -3.03 3.90
CA LYS A 408 -17.11 -4.48 3.85
C LYS A 408 -15.91 -5.20 3.22
N PHE A 409 -15.54 -6.36 3.74
CA PHE A 409 -14.62 -7.26 3.07
C PHE A 409 -15.42 -8.20 2.18
N VAL A 410 -15.39 -7.92 0.90
CA VAL A 410 -16.17 -8.64 -0.14
C VAL A 410 -15.40 -9.87 -0.60
N ALA A 411 -16.07 -11.02 -0.58
CA ALA A 411 -15.48 -12.30 -0.93
C ALA A 411 -15.49 -12.57 -2.45
N PHE A 412 -14.38 -13.12 -2.95
CA PHE A 412 -14.18 -13.53 -4.35
C PHE A 412 -13.65 -14.95 -4.40
N ASP A 413 -14.26 -15.79 -5.23
CA ASP A 413 -13.81 -17.16 -5.48
C ASP A 413 -12.70 -17.17 -6.55
N VAL A 414 -11.48 -17.51 -6.15
CA VAL A 414 -10.32 -17.55 -7.04
C VAL A 414 -10.41 -18.74 -8.02
N ASN A 415 -11.12 -19.78 -7.63
CA ASN A 415 -11.32 -20.95 -8.49
C ASN A 415 -12.38 -20.70 -9.59
N ASN A 416 -13.34 -19.79 -9.31
CA ASN A 416 -14.39 -19.43 -10.24
C ASN A 416 -14.77 -17.95 -10.12
N PHE A 417 -14.21 -17.09 -10.95
CA PHE A 417 -14.41 -15.63 -10.93
C PHE A 417 -15.84 -15.17 -11.21
N THR A 418 -16.69 -16.04 -11.73
CA THR A 418 -18.12 -15.74 -11.95
C THR A 418 -18.98 -16.04 -10.73
N ASN A 419 -18.44 -16.76 -9.74
CA ASN A 419 -19.14 -17.12 -8.52
C ASN A 419 -19.22 -15.90 -7.58
N GLU A 420 -20.40 -15.61 -7.10
CA GLU A 420 -20.64 -14.57 -6.10
C GLU A 420 -20.88 -15.23 -4.74
N LEU A 421 -20.21 -14.72 -3.71
CA LEU A 421 -20.21 -15.29 -2.36
C LEU A 421 -20.70 -14.26 -1.34
N PRO A 422 -21.94 -13.73 -1.48
CA PRO A 422 -22.42 -12.68 -0.57
C PRO A 422 -22.48 -13.14 0.90
N GLU A 423 -22.69 -14.44 1.14
CA GLU A 423 -22.73 -15.06 2.47
C GLU A 423 -21.37 -15.08 3.18
N LEU A 424 -20.28 -14.93 2.45
CA LEU A 424 -18.92 -14.83 2.99
C LEU A 424 -18.44 -13.39 3.15
N THR A 425 -19.25 -12.40 2.78
CA THR A 425 -18.92 -10.98 2.97
C THR A 425 -18.87 -10.66 4.47
N ILE A 426 -17.78 -10.03 4.90
CA ILE A 426 -17.59 -9.59 6.28
C ILE A 426 -18.04 -8.12 6.37
N ASP A 427 -18.82 -7.78 7.38
CA ASP A 427 -19.42 -6.48 7.54
C ASP A 427 -18.39 -5.35 7.69
N ALA A 428 -18.83 -4.14 7.35
CA ALA A 428 -18.06 -2.93 7.55
C ALA A 428 -17.78 -2.68 9.03
N ASP A 429 -16.70 -1.95 9.31
CA ASP A 429 -16.37 -1.52 10.68
C ASP A 429 -17.49 -0.64 11.25
N PRO A 430 -17.93 -0.87 12.51
CA PRO A 430 -18.97 -0.07 13.15
C PRO A 430 -18.71 1.43 13.16
N THR A 431 -17.44 1.86 13.18
CA THR A 431 -17.07 3.28 13.18
C THR A 431 -17.57 4.09 11.99
N LEU A 432 -17.90 3.40 10.89
CA LEU A 432 -18.54 4.05 9.73
C LEU A 432 -20.02 4.39 10.04
N ALA A 433 -20.73 3.52 10.75
CA ALA A 433 -22.15 3.68 11.04
C ALA A 433 -22.40 4.66 12.20
N ASP A 434 -21.54 4.69 13.22
CA ASP A 434 -21.67 5.56 14.40
C ASP A 434 -21.03 6.94 14.23
N GLY A 435 -20.40 7.19 13.07
CA GLY A 435 -19.78 8.46 12.71
C GLY A 435 -18.42 8.72 13.37
N GLU A 436 -17.81 7.73 14.02
CA GLU A 436 -16.48 7.86 14.63
C GLU A 436 -15.41 8.15 13.57
N TYR A 437 -15.41 7.42 12.47
CA TYR A 437 -14.49 7.66 11.36
C TYR A 437 -14.53 9.11 10.86
N GLU A 438 -15.73 9.67 10.71
CA GLU A 438 -15.88 11.06 10.24
C GLU A 438 -15.39 12.06 11.30
N ARG A 439 -15.61 11.79 12.59
CA ARG A 439 -15.04 12.63 13.68
C ARG A 439 -13.51 12.63 13.64
N VAL A 440 -12.89 11.46 13.44
CA VAL A 440 -11.42 11.34 13.33
C VAL A 440 -10.90 12.10 12.11
N ARG A 441 -11.56 12.00 10.95
CA ARG A 441 -11.21 12.79 9.76
C ARG A 441 -11.29 14.29 10.02
N GLN A 442 -12.35 14.74 10.68
CA GLN A 442 -12.48 16.15 11.06
C GLN A 442 -11.40 16.59 12.05
N SER A 443 -11.00 15.73 12.99
CA SER A 443 -9.87 15.99 13.89
C SER A 443 -8.56 16.16 13.11
N GLN A 444 -8.27 15.26 12.18
CA GLN A 444 -7.08 15.35 11.31
C GLN A 444 -7.07 16.62 10.45
N GLN A 445 -8.25 17.05 9.95
CA GLN A 445 -8.37 18.31 9.23
C GLN A 445 -8.09 19.50 10.15
N CYS A 446 -8.61 19.50 11.40
CA CYS A 446 -8.31 20.54 12.37
C CYS A 446 -6.80 20.62 12.69
N LEU A 447 -6.11 19.49 12.80
CA LEU A 447 -4.65 19.46 13.00
C LEU A 447 -3.91 20.08 11.81
N THR A 448 -4.30 19.72 10.59
CA THR A 448 -3.72 20.28 9.36
C THR A 448 -3.91 21.81 9.28
N ASP A 449 -5.14 22.27 9.49
CA ASP A 449 -5.48 23.69 9.46
C ASP A 449 -4.78 24.46 10.60
N GLY A 450 -4.66 23.86 11.78
CA GLY A 450 -3.95 24.43 12.92
C GLY A 450 -2.45 24.61 12.65
N LEU A 451 -1.81 23.66 11.97
CA LEU A 451 -0.41 23.81 11.52
C LEU A 451 -0.26 24.93 10.48
N VAL A 452 -1.24 25.09 9.59
CA VAL A 452 -1.27 26.21 8.64
C VAL A 452 -1.48 27.54 9.35
N ALA A 453 -2.36 27.61 10.36
CA ALA A 453 -2.58 28.80 11.18
C ALA A 453 -1.29 29.23 11.89
N LEU A 454 -0.55 28.28 12.52
CA LEU A 454 0.76 28.58 13.13
C LEU A 454 1.77 29.14 12.13
N LYS A 455 1.83 28.61 10.91
CA LYS A 455 2.70 29.15 9.84
C LYS A 455 2.35 30.59 9.45
N LYS A 456 1.08 30.97 9.60
CA LYS A 456 0.58 32.33 9.35
C LYS A 456 0.63 33.23 10.58
N ALA A 457 1.26 32.79 11.68
CA ALA A 457 1.32 33.47 12.98
C ALA A 457 -0.07 33.66 13.66
N ASP A 458 -1.08 32.91 13.28
CA ASP A 458 -2.38 32.85 13.94
C ASP A 458 -2.38 31.77 15.05
N ALA A 459 -1.70 32.08 16.15
CA ALA A 459 -1.59 31.16 17.27
C ALA A 459 -2.92 30.95 18.01
N ALA A 460 -3.81 31.97 18.04
CA ALA A 460 -5.13 31.85 18.68
C ALA A 460 -6.05 30.92 17.88
N GLY A 461 -6.08 31.05 16.55
CA GLY A 461 -6.81 30.15 15.68
C GLY A 461 -6.30 28.71 15.76
N ALA A 462 -4.96 28.53 15.84
CA ALA A 462 -4.36 27.20 16.00
C ALA A 462 -4.75 26.55 17.33
N LEU A 463 -4.84 27.33 18.44
CA LEU A 463 -5.29 26.81 19.72
C LEU A 463 -6.75 26.33 19.68
N GLN A 464 -7.65 27.10 19.10
CA GLN A 464 -9.05 26.70 18.93
C GLN A 464 -9.20 25.42 18.10
N LEU A 465 -8.39 25.28 17.04
CA LEU A 465 -8.38 24.08 16.21
C LEU A 465 -7.84 22.86 16.96
N ALA A 466 -6.81 23.02 17.80
CA ALA A 466 -6.30 21.95 18.66
C ALA A 466 -7.35 21.47 19.69
N GLU A 467 -8.05 22.41 20.34
CA GLU A 467 -9.13 22.09 21.29
C GLU A 467 -10.31 21.37 20.60
N LYS A 468 -10.65 21.79 19.39
CA LYS A 468 -11.66 21.10 18.58
C LYS A 468 -11.20 19.70 18.19
N ALA A 469 -9.94 19.54 17.77
CA ALA A 469 -9.38 18.24 17.45
C ALA A 469 -9.42 17.27 18.64
N GLU A 470 -9.08 17.76 19.85
CA GLU A 470 -9.16 16.97 21.08
C GLU A 470 -10.61 16.54 21.42
N THR A 471 -11.59 17.39 21.15
CA THR A 471 -13.01 17.04 21.33
C THR A 471 -13.47 15.95 20.36
N LEU A 472 -12.94 15.95 19.15
CA LEU A 472 -13.32 15.00 18.07
C LEU A 472 -12.59 13.65 18.18
N ASN A 473 -11.34 13.65 18.64
CA ASN A 473 -10.49 12.45 18.80
C ASN A 473 -9.66 12.56 20.08
N PRO A 474 -10.27 12.27 21.24
CA PRO A 474 -9.62 12.45 22.54
C PRO A 474 -8.41 11.53 22.74
N GLY A 475 -7.35 12.06 23.37
CA GLY A 475 -6.16 11.27 23.74
C GLY A 475 -5.19 11.02 22.57
N PHE A 476 -5.40 11.66 21.43
CA PHE A 476 -4.45 11.59 20.32
C PHE A 476 -3.35 12.62 20.47
N TYR A 477 -2.12 12.19 20.70
CA TYR A 477 -0.98 13.03 21.10
C TYR A 477 -0.75 14.26 20.20
N GLN A 478 -1.10 14.23 18.91
CA GLN A 478 -0.93 15.37 18.00
C GLN A 478 -1.85 16.54 18.35
N ASN A 479 -3.00 16.30 19.02
CA ASN A 479 -3.88 17.33 19.50
C ASN A 479 -3.17 18.16 20.58
N SER A 480 -2.64 17.48 21.61
CA SER A 480 -1.89 18.08 22.70
C SER A 480 -0.59 18.72 22.22
N PHE A 481 0.05 18.12 21.19
CA PHE A 481 1.24 18.70 20.56
C PHE A 481 0.94 20.03 19.85
N LEU A 482 -0.12 20.10 19.04
CA LEU A 482 -0.54 21.35 18.39
C LEU A 482 -0.96 22.39 19.41
N GLN A 483 -1.68 21.99 20.47
CA GLN A 483 -2.09 22.84 21.58
C GLN A 483 -0.87 23.50 22.25
N GLY A 484 0.14 22.68 22.62
CA GLY A 484 1.37 23.18 23.22
C GLY A 484 2.12 24.19 22.35
N ARG A 485 2.20 23.93 21.06
CA ARG A 485 2.83 24.87 20.09
C ARG A 485 2.07 26.19 19.98
N ALA A 486 0.75 26.15 19.96
CA ALA A 486 -0.09 27.34 19.91
C ALA A 486 0.03 28.16 21.21
N LEU A 487 0.00 27.51 22.37
CA LEU A 487 0.18 28.14 23.66
C LEU A 487 1.57 28.80 23.82
N LEU A 488 2.62 28.12 23.36
CA LEU A 488 3.98 28.64 23.36
C LEU A 488 4.09 29.90 22.50
N ALA A 489 3.49 29.91 21.32
CA ALA A 489 3.43 31.05 20.42
C ALA A 489 2.62 32.23 20.99
N LEU A 490 1.67 31.97 21.88
CA LEU A 490 0.91 32.99 22.63
C LEU A 490 1.65 33.49 23.90
N GLY A 491 2.84 32.96 24.21
CA GLY A 491 3.58 33.26 25.42
C GLY A 491 3.02 32.59 26.70
N ARG A 492 2.06 31.69 26.61
CA ARG A 492 1.42 30.96 27.72
C ARG A 492 2.24 29.70 28.07
N ARG A 493 3.45 29.92 28.59
CA ARG A 493 4.51 28.92 28.73
C ARG A 493 4.16 27.76 29.66
N ASP A 494 3.57 28.05 30.83
CA ASP A 494 3.22 27.02 31.80
C ASP A 494 2.15 26.05 31.23
N GLU A 495 1.18 26.60 30.53
CA GLU A 495 0.15 25.80 29.85
C GLU A 495 0.71 25.02 28.64
N ALA A 496 1.66 25.63 27.93
CA ALA A 496 2.38 24.94 26.86
C ALA A 496 3.18 23.74 27.39
N ALA A 497 3.86 23.92 28.53
CA ALA A 497 4.59 22.81 29.17
C ALA A 497 3.67 21.68 29.58
N GLN A 498 2.48 21.96 30.15
CA GLN A 498 1.48 20.96 30.50
C GLN A 498 0.96 20.22 29.26
N ALA A 499 0.71 20.93 28.16
CA ALA A 499 0.26 20.33 26.91
C ALA A 499 1.33 19.42 26.29
N PHE A 500 2.62 19.78 26.35
CA PHE A 500 3.70 18.93 25.87
C PHE A 500 3.91 17.69 26.76
N GLU A 501 3.79 17.82 28.10
CA GLU A 501 3.82 16.70 29.02
C GLU A 501 2.68 15.72 28.75
N LYS A 502 1.48 16.25 28.50
CA LYS A 502 0.31 15.44 28.09
C LYS A 502 0.60 14.71 26.78
N ALA A 503 1.08 15.41 25.73
CA ALA A 503 1.42 14.78 24.46
C ALA A 503 2.45 13.65 24.61
N LEU A 504 3.47 13.82 25.45
CA LEU A 504 4.45 12.77 25.75
C LEU A 504 3.81 11.55 26.44
N SER A 505 2.84 11.76 27.33
CA SER A 505 2.11 10.69 28.02
C SER A 505 1.16 9.92 27.08
N GLU A 506 0.72 10.55 26.00
CA GLU A 506 -0.17 10.00 24.97
C GLU A 506 0.58 9.17 23.90
N GLN A 507 1.85 8.83 24.14
CA GLN A 507 2.67 7.92 23.34
C GLN A 507 2.91 8.38 21.89
N PRO A 508 3.73 9.40 21.63
CA PRO A 508 4.04 9.83 20.27
C PRO A 508 4.51 8.69 19.39
N ALA A 509 4.02 8.64 18.16
CA ALA A 509 4.25 7.52 17.26
C ALA A 509 5.69 7.45 16.74
N PHE A 510 6.38 8.59 16.60
CA PHE A 510 7.69 8.69 15.97
C PHE A 510 8.74 9.26 16.91
N LEU A 511 9.93 8.66 16.91
CA LEU A 511 11.06 9.13 17.74
C LEU A 511 11.36 10.63 17.55
N LYS A 512 11.31 11.14 16.31
CA LYS A 512 11.55 12.56 16.03
C LYS A 512 10.52 13.48 16.65
N GLU A 513 9.26 13.05 16.70
CA GLU A 513 8.20 13.83 17.35
C GLU A 513 8.39 13.83 18.87
N THR A 514 8.78 12.69 19.45
CA THR A 514 9.16 12.61 20.87
C THR A 514 10.30 13.57 21.20
N GLN A 515 11.38 13.55 20.42
CA GLN A 515 12.53 14.45 20.60
C GLN A 515 12.12 15.93 20.47
N GLN A 516 11.29 16.26 19.48
CA GLN A 516 10.78 17.62 19.29
C GLN A 516 9.89 18.07 20.47
N LEU A 517 9.04 17.18 20.97
CA LEU A 517 8.21 17.45 22.16
C LEU A 517 9.08 17.73 23.39
N GLU A 518 10.13 16.93 23.64
CA GLU A 518 11.06 17.12 24.74
C GLU A 518 11.85 18.44 24.62
N GLU A 519 12.22 18.85 23.41
CA GLU A 519 12.89 20.12 23.16
C GLU A 519 11.98 21.30 23.44
N LEU A 520 10.75 21.29 22.92
CA LEU A 520 9.75 22.34 23.14
C LEU A 520 9.32 22.42 24.62
N LEU A 521 9.22 21.28 25.30
CA LEU A 521 8.95 21.23 26.74
C LEU A 521 10.09 21.92 27.53
N ARG A 522 11.35 21.67 27.18
CA ARG A 522 12.49 22.36 27.78
C ARG A 522 12.45 23.86 27.50
N GLU A 523 12.17 24.27 26.27
CA GLU A 523 12.01 25.69 25.91
C GLU A 523 10.89 26.34 26.72
N ALA A 524 9.74 25.70 26.90
CA ALA A 524 8.64 26.22 27.70
C ALA A 524 9.03 26.44 29.17
N LYS A 525 9.88 25.57 29.76
CA LYS A 525 10.30 25.61 31.17
C LYS A 525 11.49 26.51 31.45
N THR A 526 12.39 26.83 30.49
CA THR A 526 13.70 27.45 30.76
C THR A 526 13.77 28.96 30.60
N ALA A 527 12.72 29.63 30.16
CA ALA A 527 12.74 31.07 30.02
C ALA A 527 12.02 31.75 31.19
N ASN A 528 12.73 31.90 32.28
CA ASN A 528 12.52 32.89 33.36
C ASN A 528 13.74 33.80 33.46
#